data_565d4a013965d035fe5e298d4e0b30b0
#
_entry.id   565d4a013965d035fe5e298d4e0b30b0
#
_cell.length_a   1.000
_cell.length_b   1.000
_cell.length_c   1.000
_cell.angle_alpha   90.00
_cell.angle_beta   90.00
_cell.angle_gamma   90.00
#
_symmetry.space_group_name_H-M   'P 1'
#
loop_
_entity.id
_entity.type
_entity.pdbx_description
1 polymer ?
#
loop_
_entity_poly.entity_id
_entity_poly.type
_entity_poly.pdbx_seq_one_letter_code
_entity_poly.pdbx_strand_id
1 'polypeptide(L)'
;SKMTRQIHGQYESSWDVWKSATEGRWSGIGWGYTTAGQFQNYDQIYNAPVQSGDRGNTMILPGDYYLQDVNGDGYIDGNDMKPKYYGLNMPALNYGVTLTAEWKWFDFMALFQGAACYSIQIPDNLRNYAPWEGNSSAYLYDRWHREDPFDANSNWIPGRFPAARVANYNPMGNNAQE
;
A
#
# COMPACT_ATOMS: atom_id res chain seq x y z
N SER A 1 -5.12 20.78 -6.74
CA SER A 1 -6.06 21.18 -7.80
C SER A 1 -6.84 19.97 -8.30
N LYS A 2 -8.01 20.22 -8.84
CA LYS A 2 -8.88 19.19 -9.42
C LYS A 2 -8.88 19.34 -10.93
N MET A 3 -8.76 18.23 -11.65
CA MET A 3 -8.80 18.26 -13.11
C MET A 3 -10.25 18.44 -13.58
N THR A 4 -10.51 19.50 -14.31
CA THR A 4 -11.87 19.83 -14.80
C THR A 4 -12.14 19.30 -16.20
N ARG A 5 -11.10 19.07 -16.98
CA ARG A 5 -11.19 18.53 -18.34
C ARG A 5 -9.91 17.80 -18.71
N GLN A 6 -10.05 16.65 -19.32
CA GLN A 6 -8.95 15.90 -19.92
C GLN A 6 -9.25 15.65 -21.40
N ILE A 7 -8.27 15.94 -22.25
CA ILE A 7 -8.33 15.56 -23.67
C ILE A 7 -7.53 14.29 -23.81
N HIS A 8 -8.21 13.20 -24.14
CA HIS A 8 -7.54 11.95 -24.36
C HIS A 8 -8.37 11.01 -25.18
N GLY A 9 -7.68 9.93 -25.48
CA GLY A 9 -8.15 8.88 -26.33
C GLY A 9 -9.41 8.17 -25.85
N GLN A 10 -9.87 7.30 -26.69
CA GLN A 10 -11.06 6.51 -26.46
C GLN A 10 -10.79 5.50 -25.33
N TYR A 11 -11.71 5.42 -24.39
CA TYR A 11 -11.78 4.33 -23.47
C TYR A 11 -12.60 3.20 -24.09
N GLU A 12 -12.14 1.96 -23.92
CA GLU A 12 -12.80 0.80 -24.54
C GLU A 12 -14.09 0.42 -23.81
N SER A 13 -14.20 0.74 -22.53
CA SER A 13 -15.32 0.37 -21.70
C SER A 13 -15.66 1.40 -20.62
N SER A 14 -16.87 1.28 -20.04
CA SER A 14 -17.26 2.07 -18.86
C SER A 14 -16.36 1.82 -17.66
N TRP A 15 -15.80 0.63 -17.56
CA TRP A 15 -14.82 0.26 -16.55
C TRP A 15 -13.53 1.06 -16.71
N ASP A 16 -13.02 1.17 -17.93
CA ASP A 16 -11.82 1.96 -18.22
C ASP A 16 -12.02 3.43 -17.95
N VAL A 17 -13.21 3.95 -18.26
CA VAL A 17 -13.58 5.33 -17.88
C VAL A 17 -13.54 5.49 -16.37
N TRP A 18 -14.17 4.59 -15.61
CA TRP A 18 -14.20 4.65 -14.17
C TRP A 18 -12.80 4.53 -13.57
N LYS A 19 -12.00 3.60 -14.07
CA LYS A 19 -10.65 3.33 -13.59
C LYS A 19 -9.67 4.46 -13.95
N SER A 20 -9.62 4.82 -15.20
CA SER A 20 -8.51 5.62 -15.76
C SER A 20 -8.82 7.09 -15.96
N ALA A 21 -10.10 7.50 -16.00
CA ALA A 21 -10.46 8.90 -16.17
C ALA A 21 -9.96 9.74 -14.99
N THR A 22 -9.25 10.81 -15.29
CA THR A 22 -8.75 11.76 -14.28
C THR A 22 -9.65 12.97 -14.14
N GLU A 23 -10.61 13.15 -15.06
CA GLU A 23 -11.58 14.23 -15.01
C GLU A 23 -12.43 14.16 -13.74
N GLY A 24 -12.57 15.27 -13.08
CA GLY A 24 -13.27 15.35 -11.81
C GLY A 24 -12.48 14.86 -10.60
N ARG A 25 -11.29 14.34 -10.77
CA ARG A 25 -10.38 13.87 -9.70
C ARG A 25 -9.31 14.91 -9.37
N TRP A 26 -8.67 14.74 -8.24
CA TRP A 26 -7.54 15.57 -7.84
C TRP A 26 -6.33 15.32 -8.75
N SER A 27 -5.61 16.37 -9.11
CA SER A 27 -4.34 16.22 -9.79
C SER A 27 -3.33 15.51 -8.88
N GLY A 28 -2.58 14.55 -9.43
CA GLY A 28 -1.62 13.77 -8.64
C GLY A 28 -2.24 12.64 -7.84
N ILE A 29 -3.48 12.23 -8.17
CA ILE A 29 -4.03 11.01 -7.59
C ILE A 29 -3.16 9.81 -7.98
N GLY A 30 -2.81 8.99 -7.00
CA GLY A 30 -2.07 7.76 -7.21
C GLY A 30 -2.99 6.56 -7.39
N TRP A 31 -2.54 5.61 -8.15
CA TRP A 31 -3.22 4.35 -8.40
C TRP A 31 -2.50 3.24 -7.65
N GLY A 32 -3.23 2.29 -7.12
CA GLY A 32 -2.63 1.18 -6.40
C GLY A 32 -3.59 0.02 -6.21
N TYR A 33 -3.01 -1.12 -5.90
CA TYR A 33 -3.75 -2.32 -5.54
C TYR A 33 -4.34 -2.19 -4.14
N THR A 34 -5.42 -2.90 -3.90
CA THR A 34 -6.01 -3.02 -2.57
C THR A 34 -5.60 -4.34 -1.96
N THR A 35 -4.92 -4.30 -0.83
CA THR A 35 -4.65 -5.50 -0.05
C THR A 35 -5.92 -5.98 0.64
N ALA A 36 -6.18 -7.27 0.60
CA ALA A 36 -7.32 -7.88 1.26
C ALA A 36 -6.93 -8.71 2.50
N GLY A 37 -5.62 -8.83 2.77
CA GLY A 37 -5.08 -9.51 3.93
C GLY A 37 -3.74 -10.19 3.65
N GLN A 38 -3.34 -11.12 4.52
CA GLN A 38 -2.15 -11.94 4.37
C GLN A 38 -2.54 -13.42 4.19
N PHE A 39 -1.84 -14.11 3.30
CA PHE A 39 -2.01 -15.55 3.13
C PHE A 39 -1.64 -16.29 4.40
N GLN A 40 -2.53 -17.15 4.87
CA GLN A 40 -2.30 -17.93 6.10
C GLN A 40 -1.66 -19.30 5.81
N ASN A 41 -1.88 -19.84 4.64
CA ASN A 41 -1.38 -21.16 4.25
C ASN A 41 -1.31 -21.30 2.73
N TYR A 42 -0.71 -22.40 2.28
CA TYR A 42 -0.56 -22.68 0.86
C TYR A 42 -1.88 -22.97 0.16
N ASP A 43 -2.89 -23.53 0.84
CA ASP A 43 -4.20 -23.78 0.24
C ASP A 43 -4.88 -22.48 -0.20
N GLN A 44 -4.75 -21.43 0.61
CA GLN A 44 -5.23 -20.10 0.23
C GLN A 44 -4.47 -19.54 -0.98
N ILE A 45 -3.15 -19.74 -1.03
CA ILE A 45 -2.31 -19.28 -2.15
C ILE A 45 -2.72 -19.96 -3.47
N TYR A 46 -2.94 -21.28 -3.43
CA TYR A 46 -3.30 -22.03 -4.64
C TYR A 46 -4.71 -21.71 -5.16
N ASN A 47 -5.61 -21.33 -4.26
CA ASN A 47 -6.99 -20.99 -4.63
C ASN A 47 -7.21 -19.50 -4.88
N ALA A 48 -6.19 -18.68 -4.70
CA ALA A 48 -6.27 -17.23 -4.92
C ALA A 48 -6.07 -16.85 -6.39
N PRO A 49 -6.52 -15.68 -6.82
CA PRO A 49 -6.15 -15.09 -8.10
C PRO A 49 -4.64 -15.06 -8.31
N VAL A 50 -4.21 -15.22 -9.54
CA VAL A 50 -2.79 -15.23 -9.87
C VAL A 50 -2.22 -13.83 -9.76
N GLN A 51 -1.31 -13.61 -8.81
CA GLN A 51 -0.70 -12.29 -8.58
C GLN A 51 0.82 -12.26 -8.80
N SER A 52 1.44 -13.35 -9.21
CA SER A 52 2.90 -13.46 -9.37
C SER A 52 3.31 -13.78 -10.81
N GLY A 53 2.73 -13.07 -11.77
CA GLY A 53 3.16 -13.11 -13.17
C GLY A 53 3.20 -14.52 -13.78
N ASP A 54 4.21 -14.77 -14.61
CA ASP A 54 4.30 -15.97 -15.48
C ASP A 54 4.39 -17.32 -14.75
N ARG A 55 4.62 -17.32 -13.45
CA ARG A 55 4.79 -18.56 -12.66
C ARG A 55 3.59 -18.90 -11.79
N GLY A 56 2.49 -18.20 -11.99
CA GLY A 56 1.37 -18.31 -11.08
C GLY A 56 1.77 -17.92 -9.66
N ASN A 57 1.12 -18.48 -8.65
CA ASN A 57 1.39 -18.16 -7.24
C ASN A 57 2.52 -18.99 -6.61
N THR A 58 3.34 -19.69 -7.40
CA THR A 58 4.37 -20.62 -6.89
C THR A 58 5.46 -19.96 -6.06
N MET A 59 5.66 -18.66 -6.24
CA MET A 59 6.68 -17.89 -5.52
C MET A 59 6.12 -17.16 -4.30
N ILE A 60 4.83 -17.25 -4.06
CA ILE A 60 4.17 -16.62 -2.91
C ILE A 60 4.30 -17.52 -1.69
N LEU A 61 4.48 -16.93 -0.54
CA LEU A 61 4.63 -17.62 0.74
C LEU A 61 3.51 -17.20 1.70
N PRO A 62 3.19 -18.05 2.69
CA PRO A 62 2.38 -17.61 3.82
C PRO A 62 2.95 -16.34 4.45
N GLY A 63 2.08 -15.41 4.78
CA GLY A 63 2.45 -14.08 5.26
C GLY A 63 2.55 -12.99 4.18
N ASP A 64 2.63 -13.37 2.90
CA ASP A 64 2.56 -12.37 1.82
C ASP A 64 1.15 -11.78 1.75
N TYR A 65 1.06 -10.53 1.32
CA TYR A 65 -0.23 -9.88 1.11
C TYR A 65 -0.91 -10.42 -0.13
N TYR A 66 -2.20 -10.73 -0.01
CA TYR A 66 -3.01 -11.00 -1.18
C TYR A 66 -3.78 -9.74 -1.59
N LEU A 67 -3.81 -9.54 -2.91
CA LEU A 67 -4.41 -8.38 -3.53
C LEU A 67 -5.85 -8.70 -3.96
N GLN A 68 -6.68 -7.68 -3.98
CA GLN A 68 -8.05 -7.82 -4.41
C GLN A 68 -8.13 -7.86 -5.94
N ASP A 69 -8.67 -8.93 -6.48
CA ASP A 69 -9.12 -9.01 -7.86
C ASP A 69 -10.41 -8.18 -7.99
N VAL A 70 -10.31 -7.06 -8.69
CA VAL A 70 -11.37 -6.06 -8.75
C VAL A 70 -12.31 -6.31 -9.92
N ASN A 71 -11.77 -6.82 -11.02
CA ASN A 71 -12.53 -7.12 -12.24
C ASN A 71 -13.05 -8.56 -12.27
N GLY A 72 -12.53 -9.46 -11.41
CA GLY A 72 -12.98 -10.84 -11.27
C GLY A 72 -12.48 -11.76 -12.37
N ASP A 73 -11.35 -11.43 -13.02
CA ASP A 73 -10.79 -12.23 -14.12
C ASP A 73 -9.84 -13.35 -13.66
N GLY A 74 -9.54 -13.41 -12.35
CA GLY A 74 -8.65 -14.39 -11.75
C GLY A 74 -7.17 -14.05 -11.84
N TYR A 75 -6.82 -12.87 -12.32
CA TYR A 75 -5.46 -12.38 -12.42
C TYR A 75 -5.36 -11.00 -11.75
N ILE A 76 -4.26 -10.74 -11.08
CA ILE A 76 -3.97 -9.42 -10.51
C ILE A 76 -3.04 -8.69 -11.45
N ASP A 77 -3.56 -7.70 -12.14
CA ASP A 77 -2.83 -6.89 -13.10
C ASP A 77 -3.16 -5.39 -12.99
N GLY A 78 -2.71 -4.59 -13.95
CA GLY A 78 -3.00 -3.15 -13.98
C GLY A 78 -4.49 -2.81 -14.00
N ASN A 79 -5.37 -3.77 -14.33
CA ASN A 79 -6.81 -3.57 -14.35
C ASN A 79 -7.40 -3.59 -12.94
N ASP A 80 -6.71 -4.14 -11.95
CA ASP A 80 -7.15 -4.16 -10.54
C ASP A 80 -6.74 -2.94 -9.75
N MET A 81 -5.98 -2.04 -10.35
CA MET A 81 -5.59 -0.80 -9.68
C MET A 81 -6.79 0.14 -9.54
N LYS A 82 -6.93 0.71 -8.35
CA LYS A 82 -7.94 1.75 -8.02
C LYS A 82 -7.26 3.08 -7.75
N PRO A 83 -7.98 4.20 -7.94
CA PRO A 83 -7.51 5.49 -7.45
C PRO A 83 -7.52 5.46 -5.91
N LYS A 84 -6.35 5.43 -5.30
CA LYS A 84 -6.19 5.16 -3.87
C LYS A 84 -5.55 6.31 -3.10
N TYR A 85 -4.63 7.01 -3.71
CA TYR A 85 -3.79 7.96 -3.02
C TYR A 85 -4.13 9.39 -3.40
N TYR A 86 -4.15 10.27 -2.40
CA TYR A 86 -4.03 11.70 -2.63
C TYR A 86 -2.58 12.04 -3.02
N GLY A 87 -2.33 13.25 -3.47
CA GLY A 87 -0.97 13.66 -3.86
C GLY A 87 0.07 13.28 -2.80
N LEU A 88 1.17 12.66 -3.22
CA LEU A 88 2.26 12.26 -2.34
C LEU A 88 2.88 13.51 -1.68
N ASN A 89 2.98 13.48 -0.35
CA ASN A 89 3.62 14.52 0.48
C ASN A 89 3.00 15.92 0.36
N MET A 90 1.84 16.05 -0.30
CA MET A 90 1.15 17.33 -0.44
C MET A 90 -0.27 17.23 0.09
N PRO A 91 -0.57 17.78 1.27
CA PRO A 91 -1.92 17.75 1.80
C PRO A 91 -2.87 18.58 0.93
N ALA A 92 -4.03 17.99 0.62
CA ALA A 92 -5.10 18.68 -0.09
C ALA A 92 -5.88 19.62 0.83
N LEU A 93 -5.85 19.37 2.14
CA LEU A 93 -6.51 20.18 3.16
C LEU A 93 -5.51 20.56 4.24
N ASN A 94 -5.35 21.86 4.45
CA ASN A 94 -4.69 22.42 5.61
C ASN A 94 -5.70 23.23 6.42
N TYR A 95 -5.71 23.08 7.72
CA TYR A 95 -6.61 23.82 8.60
C TYR A 95 -5.87 24.35 9.83
N GLY A 96 -6.38 25.45 10.37
CA GLY A 96 -5.90 26.04 11.59
C GLY A 96 -7.04 26.69 12.36
N VAL A 97 -7.03 26.51 13.68
CA VAL A 97 -7.95 27.15 14.60
C VAL A 97 -7.13 27.82 15.68
N THR A 98 -7.34 29.12 15.85
CA THR A 98 -6.74 29.89 16.94
C THR A 98 -7.81 30.24 17.94
N LEU A 99 -7.59 29.88 19.18
CA LEU A 99 -8.42 30.27 20.32
C LEU A 99 -7.66 31.31 21.14
N THR A 100 -8.29 32.44 21.37
CA THR A 100 -7.75 33.50 22.26
C THR A 100 -8.76 33.81 23.34
N ALA A 101 -8.27 33.99 24.57
CA ALA A 101 -9.07 34.40 25.70
C ALA A 101 -8.27 35.38 26.56
N GLU A 102 -8.87 36.51 26.86
CA GLU A 102 -8.30 37.54 27.72
C GLU A 102 -9.18 37.72 28.95
N TRP A 103 -8.58 37.69 30.13
CA TRP A 103 -9.30 37.93 31.37
C TRP A 103 -8.43 38.60 32.40
N LYS A 104 -8.75 39.87 32.67
CA LYS A 104 -8.02 40.74 33.60
C LYS A 104 -6.54 40.86 33.23
N TRP A 105 -5.68 40.14 33.94
CA TRP A 105 -4.23 40.11 33.78
C TRP A 105 -3.73 38.80 33.14
N PHE A 106 -4.64 37.96 32.66
CA PHE A 106 -4.33 36.66 32.08
C PHE A 106 -4.75 36.63 30.62
N ASP A 107 -3.80 36.32 29.74
CA ASP A 107 -4.00 36.12 28.31
C ASP A 107 -3.70 34.67 27.97
N PHE A 108 -4.61 34.04 27.23
CA PHE A 108 -4.48 32.69 26.75
C PHE A 108 -4.58 32.65 25.22
N MET A 109 -3.64 31.98 24.58
CA MET A 109 -3.72 31.71 23.16
C MET A 109 -3.35 30.25 22.90
N ALA A 110 -4.20 29.54 22.14
CA ALA A 110 -3.94 28.19 21.65
C ALA A 110 -4.14 28.14 20.14
N LEU A 111 -3.12 27.67 19.44
CA LEU A 111 -3.17 27.42 18.00
C LEU A 111 -3.19 25.93 17.73
N PHE A 112 -4.24 25.48 17.06
CA PHE A 112 -4.37 24.12 16.54
C PHE A 112 -4.26 24.17 15.03
N GLN A 113 -3.31 23.42 14.46
CA GLN A 113 -3.17 23.32 13.02
C GLN A 113 -2.98 21.86 12.61
N GLY A 114 -3.45 21.51 11.43
CA GLY A 114 -3.34 20.18 10.91
C GLY A 114 -3.44 20.14 9.39
N ALA A 115 -3.09 18.98 8.88
CA ALA A 115 -3.17 18.66 7.45
C ALA A 115 -3.89 17.33 7.26
N ALA A 116 -4.65 17.21 6.17
CA ALA A 116 -5.40 16.01 5.84
C ALA A 116 -5.42 15.75 4.33
N CYS A 117 -5.89 14.59 3.93
CA CYS A 117 -5.98 14.17 2.54
C CYS A 117 -4.63 14.21 1.83
N TYR A 118 -3.65 13.50 2.37
CA TYR A 118 -2.35 13.28 1.75
C TYR A 118 -1.85 11.86 2.03
N SER A 119 -0.92 11.40 1.21
CA SER A 119 -0.26 10.12 1.37
C SER A 119 1.23 10.33 1.56
N ILE A 120 1.83 9.53 2.43
CA ILE A 120 3.27 9.53 2.66
C ILE A 120 3.82 8.20 2.19
N GLN A 121 4.85 8.25 1.37
CA GLN A 121 5.57 7.05 0.98
C GLN A 121 6.61 6.73 2.05
N ILE A 122 6.57 5.49 2.55
CA ILE A 122 7.61 5.01 3.45
C ILE A 122 8.92 4.84 2.67
N PRO A 123 10.02 5.43 3.12
CA PRO A 123 11.31 5.29 2.45
C PRO A 123 11.78 3.84 2.34
N ASP A 124 12.48 3.50 1.26
CA ASP A 124 12.93 2.13 0.98
C ASP A 124 13.84 1.55 2.07
N ASN A 125 14.64 2.38 2.70
CA ASN A 125 15.51 1.96 3.81
C ASN A 125 14.75 1.52 5.07
N LEU A 126 13.52 1.93 5.24
CA LEU A 126 12.65 1.46 6.32
C LEU A 126 11.77 0.28 5.88
N ARG A 127 11.48 0.18 4.59
CA ARG A 127 10.60 -0.83 4.03
C ARG A 127 11.29 -2.16 3.75
N ASN A 128 12.55 -2.12 3.33
CA ASN A 128 13.31 -3.30 2.94
C ASN A 128 14.02 -3.98 4.12
N TYR A 129 14.11 -5.29 4.10
CA TYR A 129 14.74 -6.09 5.16
C TYR A 129 16.23 -5.84 5.32
N ALA A 130 16.95 -5.64 4.25
CA ALA A 130 18.39 -5.39 4.25
C ALA A 130 18.72 -4.41 3.10
N PRO A 131 18.35 -3.14 3.21
CA PRO A 131 18.62 -2.19 2.16
C PRO A 131 20.11 -1.98 2.03
N TRP A 132 20.64 -2.20 0.83
CA TRP A 132 22.05 -1.92 0.52
C TRP A 132 23.03 -2.60 1.48
N GLU A 133 22.81 -3.87 1.80
CA GLU A 133 23.64 -4.64 2.75
C GLU A 133 23.66 -4.08 4.19
N GLY A 134 22.71 -3.21 4.49
CA GLY A 134 22.52 -2.62 5.81
C GLY A 134 21.74 -3.52 6.78
N ASN A 135 21.54 -3.02 7.99
CA ASN A 135 20.75 -3.69 9.01
C ASN A 135 19.26 -3.44 8.79
N SER A 136 18.46 -4.45 9.06
CA SER A 136 17.00 -4.33 9.08
C SER A 136 16.50 -3.52 10.28
N SER A 137 15.37 -2.85 10.11
CA SER A 137 14.71 -2.13 11.19
C SER A 137 14.12 -3.10 12.22
N ALA A 138 14.15 -2.72 13.50
CA ALA A 138 13.70 -3.58 14.60
C ALA A 138 12.23 -3.98 14.52
N TYR A 139 11.36 -3.18 13.94
CA TYR A 139 9.94 -3.52 13.78
C TYR A 139 9.73 -4.76 12.89
N LEU A 140 10.69 -5.12 12.05
CA LEU A 140 10.64 -6.32 11.22
C LEU A 140 10.90 -7.63 12.00
N TYR A 141 11.14 -7.56 13.30
CA TYR A 141 11.14 -8.76 14.14
C TYR A 141 9.76 -9.43 14.16
N ASP A 142 8.69 -8.66 14.10
CA ASP A 142 7.32 -9.15 14.01
C ASP A 142 6.93 -9.49 12.56
N ARG A 143 7.69 -10.42 11.98
CA ARG A 143 7.48 -10.93 10.61
C ARG A 143 7.06 -12.39 10.62
N TRP A 144 6.40 -12.81 9.56
CA TRP A 144 6.21 -14.21 9.30
C TRP A 144 7.57 -14.91 9.16
N HIS A 145 7.74 -16.03 9.81
CA HIS A 145 8.99 -16.81 9.76
C HIS A 145 8.71 -18.28 10.01
N ARG A 146 9.64 -19.12 9.63
CA ARG A 146 9.62 -20.53 9.96
C ARG A 146 10.01 -20.73 11.43
N GLU A 147 9.38 -21.69 12.11
CA GLU A 147 9.75 -22.11 13.46
C GLU A 147 11.22 -22.58 13.49
N ASP A 148 11.60 -23.43 12.53
CA ASP A 148 12.99 -23.75 12.23
C ASP A 148 13.37 -23.16 10.87
N PRO A 149 14.27 -22.17 10.81
CA PRO A 149 14.68 -21.54 9.55
C PRO A 149 15.46 -22.47 8.62
N PHE A 150 15.98 -23.60 9.12
CA PHE A 150 16.75 -24.57 8.34
C PHE A 150 15.90 -25.75 7.84
N ASP A 151 14.67 -25.89 8.34
CA ASP A 151 13.72 -26.90 7.89
C ASP A 151 12.63 -26.28 7.00
N ALA A 152 12.66 -26.60 5.71
CA ALA A 152 11.66 -26.13 4.76
C ALA A 152 10.24 -26.64 5.05
N ASN A 153 10.08 -27.67 5.86
CA ASN A 153 8.78 -28.25 6.22
C ASN A 153 8.29 -27.81 7.61
N SER A 154 9.08 -27.01 8.34
CA SER A 154 8.65 -26.49 9.64
C SER A 154 7.44 -25.56 9.51
N ASN A 155 6.69 -25.42 10.61
CA ASN A 155 5.50 -24.59 10.65
C ASN A 155 5.82 -23.11 10.41
N TRP A 156 4.87 -22.41 9.83
CA TRP A 156 4.92 -20.96 9.76
C TRP A 156 4.39 -20.33 11.05
N ILE A 157 5.16 -19.40 11.59
CA ILE A 157 4.77 -18.56 12.72
C ILE A 157 4.28 -17.23 12.16
N PRO A 158 3.01 -16.86 12.41
CA PRO A 158 2.43 -15.62 11.94
C PRO A 158 3.11 -14.39 12.56
N GLY A 159 3.22 -13.33 11.77
CA GLY A 159 3.69 -12.02 12.17
C GLY A 159 2.93 -10.92 11.43
N ARG A 160 3.17 -9.69 11.79
CA ARG A 160 2.55 -8.53 11.16
C ARG A 160 3.08 -8.25 9.75
N PHE A 161 4.35 -8.56 9.51
CA PHE A 161 5.04 -8.28 8.25
C PHE A 161 5.30 -9.58 7.48
N PRO A 162 5.40 -9.52 6.14
CA PRO A 162 5.78 -10.68 5.33
C PRO A 162 7.11 -11.29 5.74
N ALA A 163 7.36 -12.52 5.31
CA ALA A 163 8.63 -13.21 5.55
C ALA A 163 9.80 -12.50 4.86
N ALA A 164 10.96 -12.49 5.51
CA ALA A 164 12.19 -11.98 4.91
C ALA A 164 12.59 -12.84 3.70
N ARG A 165 13.00 -12.20 2.62
CA ARG A 165 13.44 -12.84 1.38
C ARG A 165 14.79 -12.30 0.95
N VAL A 166 15.50 -13.09 0.18
CA VAL A 166 16.73 -12.65 -0.46
C VAL A 166 16.40 -11.53 -1.44
N ALA A 167 17.28 -10.54 -1.52
CA ALA A 167 17.14 -9.39 -2.41
C ALA A 167 16.77 -9.81 -3.85
N ASN A 168 16.03 -8.98 -4.54
CA ASN A 168 15.54 -9.13 -5.91
C ASN A 168 14.30 -10.01 -6.12
N TYR A 169 13.69 -10.56 -5.07
CA TYR A 169 12.40 -11.17 -5.21
C TYR A 169 11.29 -10.20 -4.72
N ASN A 170 10.57 -9.62 -5.66
CA ASN A 170 9.42 -8.78 -5.37
C ASN A 170 8.22 -9.29 -6.17
N PRO A 171 7.38 -10.16 -5.61
CA PRO A 171 6.16 -10.58 -6.29
C PRO A 171 5.21 -9.39 -6.40
N MET A 172 5.13 -8.78 -7.59
CA MET A 172 4.20 -7.67 -7.89
C MET A 172 4.28 -6.48 -6.93
N GLY A 173 5.47 -6.16 -6.43
CA GLY A 173 5.58 -5.07 -5.45
C GLY A 173 4.91 -5.39 -4.11
N ASN A 174 4.80 -6.65 -3.76
CA ASN A 174 4.20 -7.13 -2.51
C ASN A 174 4.89 -6.63 -1.24
N ASN A 175 5.94 -5.90 -1.39
CA ASN A 175 6.47 -5.03 -0.34
C ASN A 175 5.69 -3.71 -0.25
N ALA A 176 4.60 -3.58 -0.97
CA ALA A 176 3.65 -2.50 -0.77
C ALA A 176 3.04 -2.66 0.62
N GLN A 177 3.74 -2.16 1.58
CA GLN A 177 3.23 -1.92 2.90
C GLN A 177 2.32 -0.70 2.80
N GLU A 178 1.09 -0.90 3.17
CA GLU A 178 0.16 0.21 3.38
C GLU A 178 0.50 0.95 4.67
#